data_302386d7a1b636bd1d9fef9b6f4ddc69
#
_entry.id   302386d7a1b636bd1d9fef9b6f4ddc69
#
_cell.length_a   1.000
_cell.length_b   1.000
_cell.length_c   1.000
_cell.angle_alpha   90.00
_cell.angle_beta   90.00
_cell.angle_gamma   90.00
#
_symmetry.space_group_name_H-M   'P 1'
#
loop_
_entity.id
_entity.type
_entity.pdbx_description
1 polymer ?
#
loop_
_entity_poly.entity_id
_entity_poly.type
_entity_poly.pdbx_seq_one_letter_code
_entity_poly.pdbx_strand_id
1 'polypeptide(L)'
;MWSLPAWLLRREMLLLAGAALLGAGGIAAWVLLQATVLTIAVAPRDGTEPGLIKAYADALEAAHENVRLKILSFDDVRESAAALQDGRADLAVVRPDVLLPTNGLTLAILRDQAMVIASPEQAGITSFPKLAGKRLGIAAHRDADLWLLRNLLGYYGLTLEEAAGPARDSTVLLVPVDQEAVAGAFRERRIDAFVSIIAPSAPKALALVSAVQGVARGGKVAFVAVEDDGAVIERFPRLQAVTVPGGLFGGRPKLPADDVKTVGASYRLMARASLSRVVAADVTQQLFEKRSAAALATDAAEYVQAPAYDTTVAATSARIPIHPGAIDYYERDQHGFIERYGDTLYLLGALAGGLVSVLAWIRKRLASLRRERIDEIMDRLLEIAGQARALCDPAAIEALTVEVDALAMDVVRYAREREPDTRILSAASVAIDTARATIADCRTQAVEGGGRIGRSVRLHGAGGA
;
A
#
# COMPACT_ATOMS: atom_id res chain seq x y z
N MET A 1 54.57 -5.24 -11.34
CA MET A 1 53.24 -5.13 -10.69
C MET A 1 52.82 -3.67 -10.82
N TRP A 2 51.84 -3.39 -11.67
CA TRP A 2 51.35 -2.04 -11.89
C TRP A 2 50.39 -1.68 -10.75
N SER A 3 50.85 -0.86 -9.80
CA SER A 3 49.99 -0.28 -8.81
C SER A 3 49.21 0.87 -9.45
N LEU A 4 47.93 0.67 -9.67
CA LEU A 4 47.05 1.75 -10.10
C LEU A 4 47.05 2.86 -9.03
N PRO A 5 47.20 4.14 -9.41
CA PRO A 5 47.28 5.24 -8.47
C PRO A 5 45.97 5.39 -7.69
N ALA A 6 46.08 5.60 -6.39
CA ALA A 6 44.94 5.63 -5.43
C ALA A 6 43.79 6.63 -5.79
N TRP A 7 44.06 7.64 -6.66
CA TRP A 7 43.06 8.58 -7.14
C TRP A 7 42.15 8.00 -8.23
N LEU A 8 42.69 7.08 -9.08
CA LEU A 8 41.88 6.34 -10.07
C LEU A 8 40.91 5.37 -9.39
N LEU A 9 41.41 4.63 -8.41
CA LEU A 9 40.57 3.75 -7.57
C LEU A 9 39.42 4.51 -6.86
N ARG A 10 39.61 5.76 -6.44
CA ARG A 10 38.59 6.60 -5.82
C ARG A 10 37.54 7.07 -6.83
N ARG A 11 37.92 7.40 -8.05
CA ARG A 11 36.98 7.80 -9.11
C ARG A 11 36.16 6.62 -9.59
N GLU A 12 36.77 5.45 -9.73
CA GLU A 12 36.07 4.21 -10.09
C GLU A 12 35.12 3.76 -8.99
N MET A 13 35.50 3.87 -7.71
CA MET A 13 34.60 3.58 -6.58
C MET A 13 33.40 4.53 -6.55
N LEU A 14 33.54 5.80 -6.85
CA LEU A 14 32.45 6.74 -6.95
C LEU A 14 31.53 6.45 -8.15
N LEU A 15 32.12 6.06 -9.29
CA LEU A 15 31.36 5.64 -10.46
C LEU A 15 30.61 4.31 -10.21
N LEU A 16 31.24 3.35 -9.53
CA LEU A 16 30.62 2.09 -9.13
C LEU A 16 29.48 2.32 -8.12
N ALA A 17 29.69 3.19 -7.13
CA ALA A 17 28.63 3.56 -6.18
C ALA A 17 27.46 4.28 -6.88
N GLY A 18 27.73 5.17 -7.82
CA GLY A 18 26.72 5.83 -8.65
C GLY A 18 25.95 4.83 -9.53
N ALA A 19 26.66 3.92 -10.19
CA ALA A 19 26.06 2.86 -11.00
C ALA A 19 25.22 1.89 -10.15
N ALA A 20 25.68 1.54 -8.96
CA ALA A 20 24.94 0.71 -8.02
C ALA A 20 23.65 1.39 -7.51
N LEU A 21 23.70 2.70 -7.22
CA LEU A 21 22.53 3.50 -6.85
C LEU A 21 21.52 3.63 -8.00
N LEU A 22 22.00 3.87 -9.23
CA LEU A 22 21.15 3.91 -10.42
C LEU A 22 20.55 2.52 -10.72
N GLY A 23 21.32 1.45 -10.56
CA GLY A 23 20.86 0.08 -10.70
C GLY A 23 19.80 -0.28 -9.65
N ALA A 24 20.05 0.06 -8.38
CA ALA A 24 19.08 -0.14 -7.30
C ALA A 24 17.81 0.70 -7.51
N GLY A 25 17.94 1.95 -7.94
CA GLY A 25 16.82 2.81 -8.32
C GLY A 25 16.03 2.27 -9.50
N GLY A 26 16.72 1.74 -10.53
CA GLY A 26 16.08 1.10 -11.68
C GLY A 26 15.33 -0.18 -11.31
N ILE A 27 15.90 -1.03 -10.46
CA ILE A 27 15.25 -2.24 -9.95
C ILE A 27 14.03 -1.86 -9.09
N ALA A 28 14.17 -0.89 -8.19
CA ALA A 28 13.06 -0.40 -7.37
C ALA A 28 11.92 0.16 -8.23
N ALA A 29 12.23 0.97 -9.23
CA ALA A 29 11.26 1.50 -10.19
C ALA A 29 10.60 0.37 -10.99
N TRP A 30 11.35 -0.63 -11.45
CA TRP A 30 10.82 -1.79 -12.18
C TRP A 30 9.86 -2.62 -11.31
N VAL A 31 10.23 -2.88 -10.03
CA VAL A 31 9.34 -3.58 -9.07
C VAL A 31 8.07 -2.79 -8.77
N LEU A 32 8.18 -1.45 -8.64
CA LEU A 32 7.03 -0.57 -8.39
C LEU A 32 6.10 -0.43 -9.60
N LEU A 33 6.61 -0.63 -10.81
CA LEU A 33 5.85 -0.58 -12.07
C LEU A 33 5.26 -1.93 -12.47
N GLN A 34 5.58 -3.02 -11.76
CA GLN A 34 4.96 -4.32 -12.02
C GLN A 34 3.50 -4.33 -11.55
N ALA A 35 2.60 -4.79 -12.44
CA ALA A 35 1.22 -5.00 -12.09
C ALA A 35 1.09 -6.01 -10.94
N THR A 36 0.41 -5.59 -9.87
CA THR A 36 0.11 -6.47 -8.73
C THR A 36 -1.03 -7.41 -9.11
N VAL A 37 -0.74 -8.71 -9.21
CA VAL A 37 -1.75 -9.73 -9.46
C VAL A 37 -2.35 -10.18 -8.13
N LEU A 38 -3.64 -9.93 -7.93
CA LEU A 38 -4.39 -10.34 -6.74
C LEU A 38 -5.35 -11.47 -7.08
N THR A 39 -5.30 -12.52 -6.28
CA THR A 39 -6.25 -13.65 -6.41
C THR A 39 -7.52 -13.33 -5.66
N ILE A 40 -8.67 -13.38 -6.33
CA ILE A 40 -9.99 -13.11 -5.75
C ILE A 40 -10.88 -14.36 -5.79
N ALA A 41 -11.35 -14.79 -4.61
CA ALA A 41 -12.34 -15.86 -4.47
C ALA A 41 -13.74 -15.27 -4.65
N VAL A 42 -14.53 -15.87 -5.53
CA VAL A 42 -15.88 -15.38 -5.88
C VAL A 42 -16.90 -16.51 -5.76
N ALA A 43 -17.98 -16.25 -5.07
CA ALA A 43 -19.12 -17.14 -4.88
C ALA A 43 -20.41 -16.34 -4.68
N PRO A 44 -21.56 -16.93 -5.00
CA PRO A 44 -21.77 -18.23 -5.61
C PRO A 44 -21.57 -18.15 -7.12
N ARG A 45 -21.17 -19.26 -7.74
CA ARG A 45 -20.88 -19.35 -9.18
C ARG A 45 -22.05 -18.96 -10.07
N ASP A 46 -23.28 -19.29 -9.66
CA ASP A 46 -24.54 -18.97 -10.33
C ASP A 46 -25.12 -17.61 -9.91
N GLY A 47 -24.38 -16.82 -9.10
CA GLY A 47 -24.76 -15.51 -8.65
C GLY A 47 -24.48 -14.39 -9.64
N THR A 48 -24.72 -13.16 -9.19
CA THR A 48 -24.37 -11.93 -9.93
C THR A 48 -22.91 -11.53 -9.67
N GLU A 49 -22.31 -12.04 -8.62
CA GLU A 49 -20.97 -11.67 -8.13
C GLU A 49 -19.86 -12.06 -9.12
N PRO A 50 -19.87 -13.25 -9.76
CA PRO A 50 -18.85 -13.58 -10.76
C PRO A 50 -18.88 -12.65 -11.97
N GLY A 51 -20.07 -12.28 -12.46
CA GLY A 51 -20.24 -11.33 -13.55
C GLY A 51 -19.74 -9.93 -13.16
N LEU A 52 -20.04 -9.51 -11.93
CA LEU A 52 -19.57 -8.22 -11.39
C LEU A 52 -18.05 -8.16 -11.31
N ILE A 53 -17.42 -9.15 -10.69
CA ILE A 53 -15.96 -9.18 -10.53
C ILE A 53 -15.26 -9.29 -11.88
N LYS A 54 -15.83 -10.04 -12.82
CA LYS A 54 -15.30 -10.11 -14.18
C LYS A 54 -15.38 -8.76 -14.89
N ALA A 55 -16.51 -8.03 -14.78
CA ALA A 55 -16.65 -6.69 -15.35
C ALA A 55 -15.59 -5.73 -14.80
N TYR A 56 -15.29 -5.80 -13.51
CA TYR A 56 -14.20 -5.02 -12.92
C TYR A 56 -12.82 -5.46 -13.42
N ALA A 57 -12.56 -6.77 -13.52
CA ALA A 57 -11.29 -7.28 -14.04
C ALA A 57 -11.05 -6.82 -15.48
N ASP A 58 -12.08 -6.90 -16.34
CA ASP A 58 -12.03 -6.45 -17.73
C ASP A 58 -11.82 -4.92 -17.81
N ALA A 59 -12.47 -4.13 -16.95
CA ALA A 59 -12.33 -2.67 -16.90
C ALA A 59 -10.92 -2.25 -16.42
N LEU A 60 -10.34 -2.95 -15.47
CA LEU A 60 -8.96 -2.72 -14.99
C LEU A 60 -7.93 -3.05 -16.08
N GLU A 61 -8.15 -4.15 -16.81
CA GLU A 61 -7.25 -4.54 -17.90
C GLU A 61 -7.32 -3.55 -19.07
N ALA A 62 -8.52 -3.11 -19.46
CA ALA A 62 -8.72 -2.12 -20.51
C ALA A 62 -8.10 -0.74 -20.18
N ALA A 63 -8.08 -0.38 -18.91
CA ALA A 63 -7.47 0.86 -18.44
C ALA A 63 -5.96 0.76 -18.19
N HIS A 64 -5.35 -0.41 -18.40
CA HIS A 64 -3.93 -0.70 -18.11
C HIS A 64 -3.51 -0.38 -16.67
N GLU A 65 -4.42 -0.62 -15.71
CA GLU A 65 -4.15 -0.36 -14.29
C GLU A 65 -3.08 -1.31 -13.72
N ASN A 66 -2.46 -0.88 -12.63
CA ASN A 66 -1.41 -1.66 -11.95
C ASN A 66 -1.95 -2.86 -11.15
N VAL A 67 -3.27 -3.00 -11.03
CA VAL A 67 -3.92 -4.13 -10.35
C VAL A 67 -4.56 -5.05 -11.38
N ARG A 68 -4.30 -6.34 -11.26
CA ARG A 68 -4.96 -7.39 -12.05
C ARG A 68 -5.62 -8.40 -11.14
N LEU A 69 -6.83 -8.83 -11.50
CA LEU A 69 -7.61 -9.78 -10.71
C LEU A 69 -7.58 -11.17 -11.35
N LYS A 70 -7.12 -12.17 -10.58
CA LYS A 70 -7.21 -13.58 -10.92
C LYS A 70 -8.39 -14.20 -10.20
N ILE A 71 -9.45 -14.55 -10.93
CA ILE A 71 -10.72 -15.02 -10.36
C ILE A 71 -10.65 -16.51 -10.06
N LEU A 72 -11.01 -16.90 -8.82
CA LEU A 72 -11.29 -18.26 -8.39
C LEU A 72 -12.77 -18.38 -8.06
N SER A 73 -13.52 -19.16 -8.83
CA SER A 73 -14.96 -19.33 -8.64
C SER A 73 -15.28 -20.53 -7.75
N PHE A 74 -16.19 -20.34 -6.80
CA PHE A 74 -16.68 -21.34 -5.88
C PHE A 74 -18.21 -21.43 -5.95
N ASP A 75 -18.76 -22.56 -5.53
CA ASP A 75 -20.20 -22.77 -5.58
C ASP A 75 -20.90 -22.16 -4.33
N ASP A 76 -20.25 -22.16 -3.18
CA ASP A 76 -20.76 -21.58 -1.93
C ASP A 76 -19.90 -20.39 -1.44
N VAL A 77 -20.57 -19.36 -0.90
CA VAL A 77 -19.95 -18.22 -0.25
C VAL A 77 -19.09 -18.59 0.97
N ARG A 78 -19.36 -19.73 1.58
CA ARG A 78 -18.55 -20.29 2.66
C ARG A 78 -17.16 -20.70 2.17
N GLU A 79 -17.10 -21.30 0.99
CA GLU A 79 -15.84 -21.73 0.37
C GLU A 79 -14.98 -20.53 -0.05
N SER A 80 -15.62 -19.46 -0.56
CA SER A 80 -14.91 -18.24 -0.90
C SER A 80 -14.35 -17.55 0.34
N ALA A 81 -15.13 -17.48 1.43
CA ALA A 81 -14.67 -16.96 2.70
C ALA A 81 -13.54 -17.80 3.31
N ALA A 82 -13.64 -19.14 3.23
CA ALA A 82 -12.60 -20.07 3.66
C ALA A 82 -11.31 -19.89 2.83
N ALA A 83 -11.42 -19.67 1.51
CA ALA A 83 -10.26 -19.44 0.65
C ALA A 83 -9.47 -18.18 1.08
N LEU A 84 -10.15 -17.12 1.53
CA LEU A 84 -9.50 -15.95 2.11
C LEU A 84 -8.84 -16.29 3.46
N GLN A 85 -9.56 -16.98 4.33
CA GLN A 85 -9.07 -17.36 5.66
C GLN A 85 -7.82 -18.24 5.60
N ASP A 86 -7.79 -19.19 4.65
CA ASP A 86 -6.68 -20.12 4.42
C ASP A 86 -5.52 -19.50 3.64
N GLY A 87 -5.64 -18.25 3.18
CA GLY A 87 -4.63 -17.56 2.39
C GLY A 87 -4.51 -18.05 0.94
N ARG A 88 -5.50 -18.80 0.44
CA ARG A 88 -5.58 -19.23 -0.97
C ARG A 88 -6.03 -18.11 -1.91
N ALA A 89 -6.62 -17.05 -1.35
CA ALA A 89 -7.01 -15.84 -2.06
C ALA A 89 -6.57 -14.60 -1.27
N ASP A 90 -6.27 -13.51 -1.98
CA ASP A 90 -5.93 -12.21 -1.42
C ASP A 90 -7.18 -11.40 -1.10
N LEU A 91 -8.20 -11.59 -1.93
CA LEU A 91 -9.53 -10.97 -1.85
C LEU A 91 -10.60 -12.06 -1.90
N ALA A 92 -11.76 -11.80 -1.31
CA ALA A 92 -12.91 -12.69 -1.44
C ALA A 92 -14.23 -11.94 -1.41
N VAL A 93 -15.20 -12.45 -2.14
CA VAL A 93 -16.62 -12.12 -1.96
C VAL A 93 -17.13 -12.94 -0.79
N VAL A 94 -17.57 -12.25 0.26
CA VAL A 94 -17.93 -12.84 1.54
C VAL A 94 -19.33 -12.39 1.96
N ARG A 95 -20.10 -13.30 2.56
CA ARG A 95 -21.32 -13.02 3.33
C ARG A 95 -21.03 -13.23 4.81
N PRO A 96 -20.83 -12.16 5.59
CA PRO A 96 -20.41 -12.26 7.00
C PRO A 96 -21.36 -13.04 7.90
N ASP A 97 -22.67 -13.06 7.57
CA ASP A 97 -23.67 -13.82 8.30
C ASP A 97 -23.45 -15.34 8.18
N VAL A 98 -22.88 -15.81 7.08
CA VAL A 98 -22.57 -17.23 6.84
C VAL A 98 -21.22 -17.61 7.43
N LEU A 99 -20.16 -16.93 6.99
CA LEU A 99 -18.80 -17.11 7.49
C LEU A 99 -18.06 -15.77 7.42
N LEU A 100 -17.63 -15.26 8.56
CA LEU A 100 -16.76 -14.10 8.64
C LEU A 100 -15.32 -14.61 8.82
N PRO A 101 -14.42 -14.45 7.84
CA PRO A 101 -13.03 -14.84 7.97
C PRO A 101 -12.34 -14.05 9.09
N THR A 102 -11.61 -14.73 9.96
CA THR A 102 -10.93 -14.12 11.12
C THR A 102 -9.83 -13.13 10.73
N ASN A 103 -9.26 -13.32 9.53
CA ASN A 103 -8.24 -12.47 8.92
C ASN A 103 -8.79 -11.61 7.77
N GLY A 104 -10.12 -11.52 7.60
CA GLY A 104 -10.77 -10.76 6.54
C GLY A 104 -11.16 -9.36 7.00
N LEU A 105 -10.84 -8.35 6.17
CA LEU A 105 -11.20 -6.95 6.40
C LEU A 105 -11.96 -6.42 5.17
N THR A 106 -13.05 -5.70 5.39
CA THR A 106 -13.92 -5.19 4.33
C THR A 106 -13.24 -4.09 3.51
N LEU A 107 -13.28 -4.20 2.19
CA LEU A 107 -12.96 -3.12 1.26
C LEU A 107 -14.21 -2.35 0.84
N ALA A 108 -15.26 -3.04 0.42
CA ALA A 108 -16.51 -2.42 -0.03
C ALA A 108 -17.68 -3.38 0.20
N ILE A 109 -18.88 -2.82 0.20
CA ILE A 109 -20.12 -3.58 0.08
C ILE A 109 -20.44 -3.69 -1.40
N LEU A 110 -20.54 -4.92 -1.90
CA LEU A 110 -20.88 -5.17 -3.30
C LEU A 110 -22.40 -5.05 -3.51
N ARG A 111 -23.17 -5.52 -2.52
CA ARG A 111 -24.61 -5.48 -2.57
C ARG A 111 -25.21 -5.75 -1.20
N ASP A 112 -26.16 -4.92 -0.80
CA ASP A 112 -27.02 -5.18 0.34
C ASP A 112 -28.25 -5.99 -0.09
N GLN A 113 -28.60 -6.96 0.70
CA GLN A 113 -29.81 -7.77 0.53
C GLN A 113 -30.75 -7.51 1.70
N ALA A 114 -32.03 -7.41 1.40
CA ALA A 114 -33.07 -7.36 2.40
C ALA A 114 -33.96 -8.60 2.31
N MET A 115 -34.37 -9.10 3.44
CA MET A 115 -35.40 -10.11 3.49
C MET A 115 -36.78 -9.44 3.40
N VAL A 116 -37.44 -9.61 2.27
CA VAL A 116 -38.80 -9.10 2.03
C VAL A 116 -39.76 -10.25 1.99
N ILE A 117 -40.72 -10.27 2.94
CA ILE A 117 -41.85 -11.22 2.95
C ILE A 117 -43.11 -10.46 2.55
N ALA A 118 -43.67 -10.87 1.42
CA ALA A 118 -44.86 -10.26 0.85
C ALA A 118 -46.00 -11.30 0.76
N SER A 119 -47.23 -10.88 1.04
CA SER A 119 -48.41 -11.70 0.90
C SER A 119 -49.60 -10.87 0.38
N PRO A 120 -50.59 -11.48 -0.30
CA PRO A 120 -51.84 -10.79 -0.55
C PRO A 120 -52.50 -10.38 0.78
N GLU A 121 -52.99 -9.12 0.90
CA GLU A 121 -53.58 -8.59 2.14
C GLU A 121 -54.66 -9.52 2.73
N GLN A 122 -55.46 -10.17 1.86
CA GLN A 122 -56.49 -11.11 2.28
C GLN A 122 -55.94 -12.37 2.98
N ALA A 123 -54.68 -12.67 2.94
CA ALA A 123 -54.05 -13.77 3.68
C ALA A 123 -53.84 -13.42 5.16
N GLY A 124 -53.94 -12.16 5.53
CA GLY A 124 -53.86 -11.66 6.91
C GLY A 124 -52.48 -11.78 7.55
N ILE A 125 -51.42 -11.97 6.76
CA ILE A 125 -50.04 -12.17 7.23
C ILE A 125 -49.33 -10.81 7.29
N THR A 126 -49.32 -10.21 8.47
CA THR A 126 -48.74 -8.86 8.70
C THR A 126 -47.58 -8.85 9.68
N SER A 127 -47.29 -9.99 10.33
CA SER A 127 -46.19 -10.13 11.29
C SER A 127 -45.61 -11.55 11.27
N PHE A 128 -44.41 -11.75 11.81
CA PHE A 128 -43.79 -13.08 11.88
C PHE A 128 -44.63 -14.14 12.58
N PRO A 129 -45.23 -13.90 13.75
CA PRO A 129 -46.07 -14.92 14.38
C PRO A 129 -47.23 -15.40 13.51
N LYS A 130 -47.75 -14.57 12.58
CA LYS A 130 -48.83 -14.95 11.68
C LYS A 130 -48.39 -15.85 10.51
N LEU A 131 -47.09 -16.13 10.38
CA LEU A 131 -46.56 -17.14 9.48
C LEU A 131 -46.76 -18.57 10.00
N ALA A 132 -47.09 -18.73 11.28
CA ALA A 132 -47.35 -20.02 11.89
C ALA A 132 -48.44 -20.81 11.12
N GLY A 133 -48.12 -22.05 10.73
CA GLY A 133 -49.00 -22.91 9.93
C GLY A 133 -49.15 -22.49 8.47
N LYS A 134 -48.41 -21.50 7.97
CA LYS A 134 -48.51 -21.00 6.62
C LYS A 134 -47.43 -21.60 5.71
N ARG A 135 -47.70 -21.61 4.41
CA ARG A 135 -46.78 -22.02 3.36
C ARG A 135 -46.04 -20.81 2.82
N LEU A 136 -44.76 -20.78 3.06
CA LEU A 136 -43.89 -19.70 2.65
C LEU A 136 -43.13 -20.11 1.36
N GLY A 137 -43.46 -19.45 0.25
CA GLY A 137 -42.79 -19.63 -1.02
C GLY A 137 -41.41 -18.95 -1.01
N ILE A 138 -40.40 -19.60 -1.65
CA ILE A 138 -39.08 -19.03 -1.90
C ILE A 138 -38.69 -19.31 -3.35
N ALA A 139 -38.27 -18.28 -4.12
CA ALA A 139 -37.99 -18.42 -5.55
C ALA A 139 -36.69 -19.18 -5.85
N ALA A 140 -35.64 -18.89 -5.09
CA ALA A 140 -34.38 -19.60 -5.17
C ALA A 140 -33.84 -19.67 -3.75
N HIS A 141 -33.47 -20.84 -3.31
CA HIS A 141 -32.90 -20.99 -2.00
C HIS A 141 -31.44 -21.42 -2.11
N ARG A 142 -30.63 -20.75 -1.32
CA ARG A 142 -29.24 -21.09 -1.07
C ARG A 142 -29.12 -21.38 0.41
N ASP A 143 -28.19 -22.21 0.80
CA ASP A 143 -27.98 -22.54 2.22
C ASP A 143 -27.82 -21.29 3.09
N ALA A 144 -27.18 -20.25 2.58
CA ALA A 144 -27.04 -18.96 3.23
C ALA A 144 -28.39 -18.28 3.52
N ASP A 145 -29.31 -18.29 2.55
CA ASP A 145 -30.62 -17.65 2.65
C ASP A 145 -31.53 -18.43 3.59
N LEU A 146 -31.47 -19.77 3.54
CA LEU A 146 -32.17 -20.64 4.48
C LEU A 146 -31.67 -20.49 5.92
N TRP A 147 -30.34 -20.29 6.08
CA TRP A 147 -29.75 -20.04 7.38
C TRP A 147 -30.33 -18.76 8.01
N LEU A 148 -30.37 -17.64 7.26
CA LEU A 148 -30.90 -16.36 7.69
C LEU A 148 -32.39 -16.51 8.06
N LEU A 149 -33.20 -17.10 7.16
CA LEU A 149 -34.62 -17.29 7.38
C LEU A 149 -34.90 -18.17 8.61
N ARG A 150 -34.18 -19.27 8.77
CA ARG A 150 -34.33 -20.19 9.91
C ARG A 150 -33.98 -19.55 11.22
N ASN A 151 -32.90 -18.76 11.28
CA ASN A 151 -32.50 -18.05 12.50
C ASN A 151 -33.53 -16.96 12.89
N LEU A 152 -34.06 -16.24 11.90
CA LEU A 152 -35.06 -15.19 12.20
C LEU A 152 -36.42 -15.78 12.61
N LEU A 153 -36.91 -16.83 11.93
CA LEU A 153 -38.09 -17.53 12.36
C LEU A 153 -37.92 -18.11 13.77
N GLY A 154 -36.74 -18.71 14.07
CA GLY A 154 -36.40 -19.20 15.40
C GLY A 154 -36.39 -18.12 16.48
N TYR A 155 -36.04 -16.87 16.15
CA TYR A 155 -36.12 -15.73 17.05
C TYR A 155 -37.57 -15.47 17.50
N TYR A 156 -38.54 -15.67 16.59
CA TYR A 156 -39.96 -15.53 16.86
C TYR A 156 -40.62 -16.85 17.33
N GLY A 157 -39.85 -17.86 17.68
CA GLY A 157 -40.35 -19.16 18.17
C GLY A 157 -40.99 -20.05 17.09
N LEU A 158 -40.70 -19.79 15.81
CA LEU A 158 -41.16 -20.56 14.67
C LEU A 158 -40.10 -21.51 14.17
N THR A 159 -40.53 -22.68 13.65
CA THR A 159 -39.67 -23.65 13.00
C THR A 159 -39.93 -23.67 11.50
N LEU A 160 -38.86 -23.80 10.68
CA LEU A 160 -38.95 -23.94 9.22
C LEU A 160 -38.84 -25.42 8.86
N GLU A 161 -39.86 -25.96 8.21
CA GLU A 161 -39.84 -27.34 7.69
C GLU A 161 -40.18 -27.35 6.19
N GLU A 162 -39.70 -28.34 5.47
CA GLU A 162 -40.07 -28.54 4.07
C GLU A 162 -41.54 -29.03 3.97
N ALA A 163 -42.23 -28.67 2.89
CA ALA A 163 -43.70 -28.79 2.75
C ALA A 163 -44.30 -30.22 2.82
N ALA A 164 -43.51 -31.23 3.08
CA ALA A 164 -43.95 -32.63 3.19
C ALA A 164 -44.39 -33.06 4.59
N GLY A 165 -44.24 -32.17 5.62
CA GLY A 165 -44.57 -32.47 7.01
C GLY A 165 -45.98 -32.04 7.41
N PRO A 166 -46.53 -32.57 8.52
CA PRO A 166 -47.81 -32.07 9.10
C PRO A 166 -47.60 -30.64 9.64
N ALA A 167 -48.47 -29.72 9.21
CA ALA A 167 -48.47 -28.37 9.75
C ALA A 167 -48.76 -28.40 11.27
N ARG A 168 -47.81 -27.91 12.07
CA ARG A 168 -47.95 -27.67 13.51
C ARG A 168 -48.15 -26.17 13.73
N ASP A 169 -48.75 -25.81 14.85
CA ASP A 169 -49.08 -24.39 15.17
C ASP A 169 -47.88 -23.44 15.22
N SER A 170 -46.65 -24.01 15.32
CA SER A 170 -45.39 -23.22 15.31
C SER A 170 -44.53 -23.44 14.06
N THR A 171 -45.03 -24.15 13.06
CA THR A 171 -44.26 -24.54 11.88
C THR A 171 -44.59 -23.66 10.67
N VAL A 172 -43.56 -23.19 9.96
CA VAL A 172 -43.65 -22.54 8.64
C VAL A 172 -43.24 -23.55 7.60
N LEU A 173 -44.12 -23.83 6.63
CA LEU A 173 -43.83 -24.80 5.56
C LEU A 173 -43.15 -24.09 4.39
N LEU A 174 -41.89 -24.44 4.09
CA LEU A 174 -41.14 -23.92 2.96
C LEU A 174 -41.56 -24.61 1.66
N VAL A 175 -41.89 -23.82 0.66
CA VAL A 175 -42.30 -24.30 -0.67
C VAL A 175 -41.35 -23.67 -1.71
N PRO A 176 -40.47 -24.44 -2.35
CA PRO A 176 -39.72 -23.95 -3.49
C PRO A 176 -40.65 -23.62 -4.66
N VAL A 177 -40.50 -22.43 -5.25
CA VAL A 177 -41.32 -21.94 -6.36
C VAL A 177 -40.44 -21.21 -7.35
N ASP A 178 -40.56 -21.56 -8.61
CA ASP A 178 -39.86 -20.80 -9.66
C ASP A 178 -40.42 -19.39 -9.73
N GLN A 179 -39.55 -18.41 -9.97
CA GLN A 179 -39.89 -17.00 -9.99
C GLN A 179 -41.11 -16.69 -10.88
N GLU A 180 -41.18 -17.32 -12.06
CA GLU A 180 -42.23 -17.14 -13.05
C GLU A 180 -43.53 -17.82 -12.62
N ALA A 181 -43.45 -18.82 -11.76
CA ALA A 181 -44.60 -19.58 -11.24
C ALA A 181 -45.23 -18.99 -9.96
N VAL A 182 -44.67 -17.93 -9.38
CA VAL A 182 -45.09 -17.35 -8.10
C VAL A 182 -46.59 -16.97 -8.13
N ALA A 183 -47.04 -16.24 -9.17
CA ALA A 183 -48.45 -15.88 -9.32
C ALA A 183 -49.37 -17.09 -9.44
N GLY A 184 -48.95 -18.17 -10.12
CA GLY A 184 -49.65 -19.44 -10.22
C GLY A 184 -49.73 -20.12 -8.86
N ALA A 185 -48.66 -20.19 -8.12
CA ALA A 185 -48.57 -20.83 -6.82
C ALA A 185 -49.52 -20.18 -5.79
N PHE A 186 -49.71 -18.87 -5.84
CA PHE A 186 -50.74 -18.17 -5.03
C PHE A 186 -52.16 -18.52 -5.47
N ARG A 187 -52.45 -18.54 -6.78
CA ARG A 187 -53.80 -18.90 -7.29
C ARG A 187 -54.19 -20.32 -6.94
N GLU A 188 -53.24 -21.24 -7.03
CA GLU A 188 -53.38 -22.65 -6.68
C GLU A 188 -53.33 -22.89 -5.16
N ARG A 189 -53.18 -21.83 -4.38
CA ARG A 189 -53.04 -21.90 -2.92
C ARG A 189 -51.88 -22.82 -2.48
N ARG A 190 -50.82 -22.94 -3.25
CA ARG A 190 -49.60 -23.68 -2.85
C ARG A 190 -48.76 -22.89 -1.88
N ILE A 191 -48.87 -21.55 -1.90
CA ILE A 191 -48.19 -20.63 -1.00
C ILE A 191 -49.15 -19.59 -0.47
N ASP A 192 -48.93 -19.12 0.76
CA ASP A 192 -49.70 -18.10 1.45
C ASP A 192 -48.93 -16.77 1.55
N ALA A 193 -47.60 -16.83 1.60
CA ALA A 193 -46.70 -15.69 1.53
C ALA A 193 -45.47 -16.07 0.69
N PHE A 194 -44.72 -15.08 0.26
CA PHE A 194 -43.52 -15.27 -0.51
C PHE A 194 -42.36 -14.49 0.12
N VAL A 195 -41.18 -15.14 0.26
CA VAL A 195 -39.97 -14.50 0.77
C VAL A 195 -38.93 -14.34 -0.37
N SER A 196 -38.33 -13.17 -0.40
CA SER A 196 -37.13 -12.90 -1.24
C SER A 196 -36.02 -12.29 -0.39
N ILE A 197 -34.79 -12.73 -0.60
CA ILE A 197 -33.58 -12.23 0.05
C ILE A 197 -32.65 -11.74 -1.05
N ILE A 198 -32.93 -10.53 -1.53
CA ILE A 198 -32.24 -9.86 -2.65
C ILE A 198 -32.22 -8.36 -2.40
N ALA A 199 -31.47 -7.60 -3.22
CA ALA A 199 -31.54 -6.14 -3.15
C ALA A 199 -32.99 -5.69 -3.46
N PRO A 200 -33.64 -4.89 -2.60
CA PRO A 200 -35.06 -4.52 -2.76
C PRO A 200 -35.35 -3.77 -4.08
N SER A 201 -34.37 -2.98 -4.57
CA SER A 201 -34.46 -2.25 -5.83
C SER A 201 -34.18 -3.10 -7.08
N ALA A 202 -33.76 -4.36 -6.91
CA ALA A 202 -33.44 -5.22 -8.05
C ALA A 202 -34.70 -5.53 -8.90
N PRO A 203 -34.58 -5.60 -10.24
CA PRO A 203 -35.69 -5.92 -11.12
C PRO A 203 -36.44 -7.20 -10.73
N LYS A 204 -35.72 -8.19 -10.21
CA LYS A 204 -36.31 -9.44 -9.69
C LYS A 204 -37.20 -9.20 -8.47
N ALA A 205 -36.84 -8.31 -7.53
CA ALA A 205 -37.66 -7.97 -6.39
C ALA A 205 -38.96 -7.28 -6.81
N LEU A 206 -38.84 -6.33 -7.72
CA LEU A 206 -39.99 -5.62 -8.33
C LEU A 206 -40.94 -6.61 -9.02
N ALA A 207 -40.42 -7.53 -9.83
CA ALA A 207 -41.23 -8.55 -10.52
C ALA A 207 -41.95 -9.48 -9.55
N LEU A 208 -41.30 -9.91 -8.47
CA LEU A 208 -41.88 -10.78 -7.43
C LEU A 208 -43.01 -10.08 -6.69
N VAL A 209 -42.82 -8.83 -6.25
CA VAL A 209 -43.89 -8.05 -5.59
C VAL A 209 -45.04 -7.79 -6.56
N SER A 210 -44.78 -7.50 -7.82
CA SER A 210 -45.81 -7.34 -8.87
C SER A 210 -46.60 -8.64 -9.08
N ALA A 211 -45.97 -9.81 -9.02
CA ALA A 211 -46.65 -11.10 -9.08
C ALA A 211 -47.62 -11.32 -7.91
N VAL A 212 -47.21 -10.94 -6.68
CA VAL A 212 -48.09 -10.96 -5.49
C VAL A 212 -49.21 -9.97 -5.66
N GLN A 213 -48.94 -8.75 -6.13
CA GLN A 213 -49.93 -7.72 -6.38
C GLN A 213 -51.03 -8.18 -7.38
N GLY A 214 -50.61 -8.87 -8.45
CA GLY A 214 -51.52 -9.35 -9.49
C GLY A 214 -52.52 -10.43 -9.03
N VAL A 215 -52.26 -11.10 -7.89
CA VAL A 215 -53.16 -12.08 -7.28
C VAL A 215 -53.93 -11.54 -6.04
N ALA A 216 -53.50 -10.38 -5.55
CA ALA A 216 -54.10 -9.74 -4.39
C ALA A 216 -55.41 -9.04 -4.76
N ARG A 217 -56.46 -9.14 -3.90
CA ARG A 217 -57.71 -8.42 -4.11
C ARG A 217 -57.49 -6.92 -4.07
N GLY A 218 -57.87 -6.24 -5.13
CA GLY A 218 -57.66 -4.81 -5.27
C GLY A 218 -56.16 -4.39 -5.35
N GLY A 219 -55.27 -5.33 -5.65
CA GLY A 219 -53.84 -5.07 -5.74
C GLY A 219 -53.12 -4.77 -4.41
N LYS A 220 -53.76 -5.12 -3.28
CA LYS A 220 -53.25 -4.81 -1.94
C LYS A 220 -52.30 -5.90 -1.44
N VAL A 221 -51.05 -5.53 -1.20
CA VAL A 221 -50.01 -6.40 -0.70
C VAL A 221 -49.64 -6.03 0.74
N ALA A 222 -49.60 -7.03 1.61
CA ALA A 222 -49.10 -6.89 2.98
C ALA A 222 -47.61 -7.31 3.01
N PHE A 223 -46.83 -6.54 3.73
CA PHE A 223 -45.42 -6.83 3.98
C PHE A 223 -45.24 -7.17 5.46
N VAL A 224 -44.40 -8.18 5.75
CA VAL A 224 -44.06 -8.57 7.11
C VAL A 224 -42.85 -7.80 7.57
N ALA A 225 -43.02 -6.90 8.52
CA ALA A 225 -41.95 -6.13 9.12
C ALA A 225 -41.24 -6.92 10.24
N VAL A 226 -39.95 -6.62 10.43
CA VAL A 226 -39.17 -6.99 11.62
C VAL A 226 -39.17 -5.77 12.54
N GLU A 227 -40.17 -5.71 13.44
CA GLU A 227 -40.33 -4.54 14.32
C GLU A 227 -39.18 -4.40 15.32
N ASP A 228 -38.60 -5.53 15.75
CA ASP A 228 -37.52 -5.63 16.71
C ASP A 228 -36.14 -5.68 16.02
N ASP A 229 -35.98 -5.01 14.87
CA ASP A 229 -34.77 -5.04 14.05
C ASP A 229 -33.48 -4.77 14.86
N GLY A 230 -33.49 -3.80 15.77
CA GLY A 230 -32.40 -3.50 16.68
C GLY A 230 -32.01 -4.67 17.58
N ALA A 231 -33.00 -5.33 18.21
CA ALA A 231 -32.76 -6.48 19.10
C ALA A 231 -32.27 -7.72 18.31
N VAL A 232 -32.81 -7.92 17.10
CA VAL A 232 -32.36 -8.99 16.20
C VAL A 232 -30.88 -8.79 15.83
N ILE A 233 -30.45 -7.56 15.52
CA ILE A 233 -29.04 -7.27 15.16
C ILE A 233 -28.13 -7.44 16.37
N GLU A 234 -28.55 -7.07 17.57
CA GLU A 234 -27.78 -7.34 18.78
C GLU A 234 -27.57 -8.85 19.00
N ARG A 235 -28.60 -9.66 18.72
CA ARG A 235 -28.51 -11.13 18.82
C ARG A 235 -27.75 -11.76 17.65
N PHE A 236 -27.84 -11.19 16.45
CA PHE A 236 -27.18 -11.66 15.23
C PHE A 236 -26.31 -10.53 14.62
N PRO A 237 -25.16 -10.20 15.21
CA PRO A 237 -24.40 -8.99 14.88
C PRO A 237 -23.79 -8.95 13.47
N ARG A 238 -23.91 -10.04 12.72
CA ARG A 238 -23.48 -10.10 11.30
C ARG A 238 -24.59 -9.75 10.31
N LEU A 239 -25.82 -9.61 10.79
CA LEU A 239 -26.94 -9.05 10.03
C LEU A 239 -26.94 -7.53 10.15
N GLN A 240 -27.67 -6.89 9.25
CA GLN A 240 -27.84 -5.44 9.25
C GLN A 240 -29.33 -5.08 9.22
N ALA A 241 -29.70 -3.95 9.87
CA ALA A 241 -31.00 -3.37 9.71
C ALA A 241 -31.13 -2.80 8.30
N VAL A 242 -32.24 -3.09 7.66
CA VAL A 242 -32.56 -2.57 6.33
C VAL A 242 -34.00 -2.02 6.39
N THR A 243 -34.14 -0.81 5.85
CA THR A 243 -35.48 -0.23 5.67
C THR A 243 -35.84 -0.25 4.19
N VAL A 244 -36.96 -0.88 3.85
CA VAL A 244 -37.51 -0.83 2.50
C VAL A 244 -38.43 0.38 2.42
N PRO A 245 -38.08 1.42 1.63
CA PRO A 245 -38.88 2.66 1.62
C PRO A 245 -40.29 2.45 1.09
N GLY A 246 -41.23 3.17 1.66
CA GLY A 246 -42.60 3.22 1.18
C GLY A 246 -42.64 3.72 -0.28
N GLY A 247 -43.35 2.96 -1.13
CA GLY A 247 -43.45 3.26 -2.55
C GLY A 247 -42.37 2.66 -3.44
N LEU A 248 -41.40 1.95 -2.89
CA LEU A 248 -40.29 1.37 -3.67
C LEU A 248 -40.79 0.42 -4.78
N PHE A 249 -41.85 -0.36 -4.52
CA PHE A 249 -42.38 -1.33 -5.49
C PHE A 249 -43.50 -0.78 -6.36
N GLY A 250 -43.96 0.47 -6.11
CA GLY A 250 -44.99 1.12 -6.91
C GLY A 250 -45.58 2.36 -6.25
N GLY A 251 -45.97 3.35 -7.05
CA GLY A 251 -46.55 4.61 -6.55
C GLY A 251 -48.06 4.66 -6.55
N ARG A 252 -48.76 3.77 -7.33
CA ARG A 252 -50.23 3.70 -7.42
C ARG A 252 -50.71 2.27 -7.61
N PRO A 253 -51.17 1.58 -6.56
CA PRO A 253 -51.12 2.01 -5.14
C PRO A 253 -49.70 2.13 -4.65
N LYS A 254 -49.44 2.97 -3.62
CA LYS A 254 -48.12 3.08 -3.00
C LYS A 254 -47.79 1.76 -2.31
N LEU A 255 -46.67 1.11 -2.72
CA LEU A 255 -46.22 -0.18 -2.22
C LEU A 255 -44.74 -0.17 -1.87
N PRO A 256 -44.36 -0.47 -0.61
CA PRO A 256 -45.27 -0.57 0.58
C PRO A 256 -45.93 0.79 0.85
N ALA A 257 -47.04 0.78 1.63
CA ALA A 257 -47.71 2.01 2.02
C ALA A 257 -46.80 2.91 2.87
N ASP A 258 -46.10 2.29 3.80
CA ASP A 258 -45.13 2.90 4.72
C ASP A 258 -43.78 2.17 4.62
N ASP A 259 -42.78 2.73 5.26
CA ASP A 259 -41.45 2.12 5.34
C ASP A 259 -41.55 0.77 6.08
N VAL A 260 -40.93 -0.26 5.50
CA VAL A 260 -40.89 -1.60 6.09
C VAL A 260 -39.52 -1.86 6.67
N LYS A 261 -39.45 -1.94 7.99
CA LYS A 261 -38.22 -2.38 8.67
C LYS A 261 -38.03 -3.88 8.47
N THR A 262 -36.83 -4.26 8.15
CA THR A 262 -36.43 -5.66 7.96
C THR A 262 -34.95 -5.84 8.30
N VAL A 263 -34.49 -7.06 8.20
CA VAL A 263 -33.07 -7.39 8.33
C VAL A 263 -32.54 -7.95 7.03
N GLY A 264 -31.23 -7.82 6.85
CA GLY A 264 -30.57 -8.27 5.64
C GLY A 264 -29.15 -8.72 5.90
N ALA A 265 -28.54 -9.19 4.82
CA ALA A 265 -27.14 -9.55 4.75
C ALA A 265 -26.47 -8.78 3.62
N SER A 266 -25.17 -8.55 3.72
CA SER A 266 -24.42 -7.89 2.67
C SER A 266 -23.42 -8.84 2.01
N TYR A 267 -23.32 -8.80 0.70
CA TYR A 267 -22.13 -9.31 0.01
C TYR A 267 -21.06 -8.26 0.09
N ARG A 268 -19.91 -8.64 0.59
CA ARG A 268 -18.76 -7.74 0.80
C ARG A 268 -17.55 -8.22 0.06
N LEU A 269 -16.83 -7.31 -0.54
CA LEU A 269 -15.46 -7.56 -0.94
C LEU A 269 -14.57 -7.39 0.28
N MET A 270 -13.92 -8.48 0.69
CA MET A 270 -12.99 -8.49 1.80
C MET A 270 -11.58 -8.80 1.30
N ALA A 271 -10.59 -8.19 1.94
CA ALA A 271 -9.17 -8.47 1.74
C ALA A 271 -8.60 -9.17 2.98
N ARG A 272 -7.56 -9.97 2.80
CA ARG A 272 -6.84 -10.49 3.96
C ARG A 272 -6.14 -9.35 4.71
N ALA A 273 -6.11 -9.41 6.04
CA ALA A 273 -5.53 -8.36 6.89
C ALA A 273 -4.03 -8.11 6.64
N SER A 274 -3.32 -9.08 6.06
CA SER A 274 -1.91 -8.94 5.68
C SER A 274 -1.69 -8.25 4.33
N LEU A 275 -2.76 -7.92 3.58
CA LEU A 275 -2.63 -7.14 2.36
C LEU A 275 -2.11 -5.74 2.70
N SER A 276 -1.17 -5.21 1.89
CA SER A 276 -0.61 -3.90 2.21
C SER A 276 -1.68 -2.80 2.16
N ARG A 277 -1.57 -1.83 3.06
CA ARG A 277 -2.49 -0.69 3.14
C ARG A 277 -2.60 0.08 1.82
N VAL A 278 -1.47 0.23 1.11
CA VAL A 278 -1.42 0.91 -0.19
C VAL A 278 -2.17 0.13 -1.27
N VAL A 279 -1.93 -1.19 -1.36
CA VAL A 279 -2.62 -2.04 -2.35
C VAL A 279 -4.12 -2.11 -2.07
N ALA A 280 -4.52 -2.21 -0.80
CA ALA A 280 -5.93 -2.22 -0.42
C ALA A 280 -6.62 -0.87 -0.73
N ALA A 281 -5.93 0.25 -0.53
CA ALA A 281 -6.42 1.58 -0.92
C ALA A 281 -6.59 1.69 -2.44
N ASP A 282 -5.60 1.21 -3.21
CA ASP A 282 -5.64 1.21 -4.67
C ASP A 282 -6.79 0.35 -5.20
N VAL A 283 -6.93 -0.89 -4.72
CA VAL A 283 -8.07 -1.76 -5.08
C VAL A 283 -9.40 -1.09 -4.78
N THR A 284 -9.54 -0.46 -3.60
CA THR A 284 -10.76 0.25 -3.22
C THR A 284 -11.02 1.43 -4.15
N GLN A 285 -10.00 2.23 -4.44
CA GLN A 285 -10.09 3.35 -5.38
C GLN A 285 -10.55 2.88 -6.75
N GLN A 286 -9.92 1.87 -7.31
CA GLN A 286 -10.27 1.33 -8.62
C GLN A 286 -11.70 0.79 -8.66
N LEU A 287 -12.16 0.15 -7.58
CA LEU A 287 -13.52 -0.36 -7.49
C LEU A 287 -14.56 0.77 -7.64
N PHE A 288 -14.31 1.95 -7.06
CA PHE A 288 -15.23 3.10 -7.16
C PHE A 288 -15.03 3.90 -8.45
N GLU A 289 -13.81 4.11 -8.90
CA GLU A 289 -13.51 4.87 -10.12
C GLU A 289 -13.95 4.13 -11.40
N LYS A 290 -13.82 2.79 -11.44
CA LYS A 290 -14.23 1.97 -12.58
C LYS A 290 -15.69 1.52 -12.50
N ARG A 291 -16.46 1.95 -11.48
CA ARG A 291 -17.85 1.55 -11.29
C ARG A 291 -18.72 1.81 -12.54
N SER A 292 -18.58 2.99 -13.16
CA SER A 292 -19.33 3.32 -14.37
C SER A 292 -18.95 2.43 -15.57
N ALA A 293 -17.68 2.06 -15.72
CA ALA A 293 -17.24 1.15 -16.75
C ALA A 293 -17.77 -0.28 -16.52
N ALA A 294 -17.74 -0.76 -15.27
CA ALA A 294 -18.31 -2.06 -14.91
C ALA A 294 -19.86 -2.08 -15.08
N ALA A 295 -20.53 -0.96 -14.83
CA ALA A 295 -21.98 -0.84 -14.98
C ALA A 295 -22.45 -0.98 -16.46
N LEU A 296 -21.57 -0.72 -17.43
CA LEU A 296 -21.89 -1.00 -18.85
C LEU A 296 -22.02 -2.50 -19.13
N ALA A 297 -21.37 -3.34 -18.32
CA ALA A 297 -21.40 -4.79 -18.49
C ALA A 297 -22.41 -5.48 -17.56
N THR A 298 -22.71 -4.87 -16.38
CA THR A 298 -23.63 -5.47 -15.40
C THR A 298 -24.22 -4.42 -14.47
N ASP A 299 -25.55 -4.43 -14.30
CA ASP A 299 -26.27 -3.58 -13.36
C ASP A 299 -25.84 -3.80 -11.90
N ALA A 300 -25.21 -4.93 -11.61
CA ALA A 300 -24.71 -5.25 -10.27
C ALA A 300 -23.66 -4.23 -9.76
N ALA A 301 -22.96 -3.55 -10.65
CA ALA A 301 -21.99 -2.52 -10.29
C ALA A 301 -22.63 -1.28 -9.65
N GLU A 302 -23.90 -1.00 -9.94
CA GLU A 302 -24.63 0.15 -9.37
C GLU A 302 -24.87 0.01 -7.87
N TYR A 303 -24.88 -1.23 -7.34
CA TYR A 303 -25.11 -1.52 -5.93
C TYR A 303 -23.82 -1.43 -5.08
N VAL A 304 -22.66 -1.26 -5.71
CA VAL A 304 -21.38 -1.17 -4.99
C VAL A 304 -21.32 0.15 -4.21
N GLN A 305 -21.12 0.02 -2.90
CA GLN A 305 -21.10 1.16 -1.98
C GLN A 305 -20.05 1.02 -0.89
N ALA A 306 -19.70 2.16 -0.29
CA ALA A 306 -18.81 2.20 0.88
C ALA A 306 -19.53 1.58 2.09
N PRO A 307 -18.84 0.80 2.93
CA PRO A 307 -19.39 0.40 4.21
C PRO A 307 -19.60 1.65 5.09
N ALA A 308 -20.73 1.72 5.78
CA ALA A 308 -20.90 2.73 6.81
C ALA A 308 -19.83 2.51 7.89
N TYR A 309 -18.98 3.48 8.10
CA TYR A 309 -18.02 3.48 9.19
C TYR A 309 -18.19 4.77 9.99
N ASP A 310 -18.14 4.62 11.31
CA ASP A 310 -18.10 5.74 12.22
C ASP A 310 -16.72 5.74 12.87
N THR A 311 -16.12 6.88 13.01
CA THR A 311 -14.83 7.06 13.69
C THR A 311 -14.94 6.87 15.20
N THR A 312 -16.16 6.77 15.74
CA THR A 312 -16.37 6.50 17.16
C THR A 312 -16.17 5.01 17.48
N VAL A 313 -15.42 4.72 18.54
CA VAL A 313 -14.98 3.39 19.00
C VAL A 313 -16.15 2.41 19.25
N ALA A 314 -17.37 2.89 19.39
CA ALA A 314 -18.58 2.10 19.64
C ALA A 314 -19.32 1.64 18.38
N ALA A 315 -18.82 2.00 17.20
CA ALA A 315 -19.55 1.85 15.97
C ALA A 315 -19.61 0.43 15.41
N THR A 316 -20.53 0.27 14.52
CA THR A 316 -20.86 -0.92 13.70
C THR A 316 -19.65 -1.56 13.00
N SER A 317 -18.56 -0.81 12.79
CA SER A 317 -17.27 -1.30 12.27
C SER A 317 -16.62 -2.37 13.17
N ALA A 318 -16.90 -2.35 14.47
CA ALA A 318 -16.42 -3.38 15.40
C ALA A 318 -17.04 -4.77 15.12
N ARG A 319 -18.20 -4.82 14.46
CA ARG A 319 -18.90 -6.08 14.13
C ARG A 319 -18.36 -6.72 12.85
N ILE A 320 -18.04 -5.90 11.82
CA ILE A 320 -17.48 -6.35 10.55
C ILE A 320 -16.35 -5.37 10.19
N PRO A 321 -15.09 -5.73 10.49
CA PRO A 321 -13.97 -4.80 10.41
C PRO A 321 -13.67 -4.35 8.97
N ILE A 322 -13.21 -3.10 8.84
CA ILE A 322 -12.85 -2.47 7.56
C ILE A 322 -11.33 -2.42 7.44
N HIS A 323 -10.82 -2.61 6.23
CA HIS A 323 -9.38 -2.55 5.96
C HIS A 323 -8.87 -1.10 6.09
N PRO A 324 -7.75 -0.86 6.79
CA PRO A 324 -7.21 0.50 6.94
C PRO A 324 -6.96 1.22 5.61
N GLY A 325 -6.53 0.50 4.57
CA GLY A 325 -6.37 1.06 3.23
C GLY A 325 -7.69 1.51 2.59
N ALA A 326 -8.79 0.82 2.86
CA ALA A 326 -10.11 1.26 2.39
C ALA A 326 -10.56 2.54 3.13
N ILE A 327 -10.28 2.63 4.43
CA ILE A 327 -10.55 3.84 5.22
C ILE A 327 -9.76 5.02 4.64
N ASP A 328 -8.47 4.83 4.30
CA ASP A 328 -7.65 5.88 3.67
C ASP A 328 -8.27 6.42 2.37
N TYR A 329 -8.86 5.52 1.58
CA TYR A 329 -9.55 5.93 0.37
C TYR A 329 -10.83 6.74 0.69
N TYR A 330 -11.64 6.28 1.65
CA TYR A 330 -12.90 6.96 2.01
C TYR A 330 -12.66 8.32 2.69
N GLU A 331 -11.57 8.45 3.43
CA GLU A 331 -11.18 9.70 4.12
C GLU A 331 -10.28 10.61 3.27
N ARG A 332 -9.94 10.21 2.03
CA ARG A 332 -8.98 10.94 1.18
C ARG A 332 -9.29 12.43 1.03
N ASP A 333 -10.57 12.78 1.00
CA ASP A 333 -11.03 14.16 0.83
C ASP A 333 -11.00 14.96 2.15
N GLN A 334 -10.84 14.27 3.30
CA GLN A 334 -10.79 14.87 4.63
C GLN A 334 -9.35 15.16 5.08
N HIS A 335 -8.35 14.40 4.56
CA HIS A 335 -6.95 14.54 4.91
C HIS A 335 -6.15 15.25 3.82
N GLY A 336 -5.47 16.36 4.18
CA GLY A 336 -4.58 17.09 3.28
C GLY A 336 -3.37 16.24 2.85
N PHE A 337 -2.77 16.57 1.69
CA PHE A 337 -1.59 15.90 1.15
C PHE A 337 -0.43 15.77 2.17
N ILE A 338 -0.23 16.81 3.00
CA ILE A 338 0.83 16.85 4.01
C ILE A 338 0.57 15.86 5.14
N GLU A 339 -0.69 15.67 5.54
CA GLU A 339 -1.09 14.75 6.59
C GLU A 339 -0.90 13.28 6.17
N ARG A 340 -1.18 13.00 4.90
CA ARG A 340 -1.07 11.66 4.31
C ARG A 340 0.36 11.23 4.03
N TYR A 341 1.22 12.16 3.60
CA TYR A 341 2.60 11.88 3.19
C TYR A 341 3.64 12.48 4.12
N GLY A 342 3.22 13.11 5.23
CA GLY A 342 4.09 13.80 6.17
C GLY A 342 5.25 12.94 6.64
N ASP A 343 4.98 11.74 7.14
CA ASP A 343 6.00 10.82 7.64
C ASP A 343 7.00 10.41 6.53
N THR A 344 6.51 10.17 5.31
CA THR A 344 7.35 9.82 4.16
C THR A 344 8.20 11.01 3.72
N LEU A 345 7.63 12.22 3.72
CA LEU A 345 8.35 13.46 3.40
C LEU A 345 9.41 13.78 4.45
N TYR A 346 9.10 13.59 5.74
CA TYR A 346 10.08 13.72 6.82
C TYR A 346 11.22 12.72 6.68
N LEU A 347 10.91 11.45 6.37
CA LEU A 347 11.93 10.41 6.14
C LEU A 347 12.82 10.75 4.94
N LEU A 348 12.23 11.17 3.82
CA LEU A 348 12.97 11.61 2.63
C LEU A 348 13.83 12.85 2.92
N GLY A 349 13.29 13.82 3.66
CA GLY A 349 14.04 15.00 4.11
C GLY A 349 15.22 14.64 5.00
N ALA A 350 15.03 13.72 5.95
CA ALA A 350 16.10 13.24 6.82
C ALA A 350 17.17 12.47 6.04
N LEU A 351 16.79 11.61 5.09
CA LEU A 351 17.73 10.90 4.21
C LEU A 351 18.51 11.87 3.31
N ALA A 352 17.85 12.84 2.71
CA ALA A 352 18.49 13.86 1.89
C ALA A 352 19.48 14.71 2.72
N GLY A 353 19.09 15.15 3.91
CA GLY A 353 19.95 15.86 4.84
C GLY A 353 21.16 15.03 5.28
N GLY A 354 20.94 13.74 5.58
CA GLY A 354 22.01 12.80 5.89
C GLY A 354 23.01 12.64 4.72
N LEU A 355 22.52 12.51 3.51
CA LEU A 355 23.33 12.38 2.29
C LEU A 355 24.18 13.63 2.05
N VAL A 356 23.59 14.81 2.19
CA VAL A 356 24.32 16.10 2.08
C VAL A 356 25.40 16.21 3.14
N SER A 357 25.10 15.81 4.39
CA SER A 357 26.06 15.82 5.50
C SER A 357 27.23 14.86 5.25
N VAL A 358 26.96 13.65 4.75
CA VAL A 358 28.00 12.67 4.40
C VAL A 358 28.88 13.20 3.25
N LEU A 359 28.27 13.78 2.22
CA LEU A 359 29.00 14.39 1.11
C LEU A 359 29.89 15.58 1.58
N ALA A 360 29.37 16.43 2.44
CA ALA A 360 30.15 17.54 3.03
C ALA A 360 31.29 17.01 3.89
N TRP A 361 31.08 15.98 4.70
CA TRP A 361 32.13 15.32 5.50
C TRP A 361 33.20 14.70 4.62
N ILE A 362 32.82 13.98 3.56
CA ILE A 362 33.76 13.39 2.59
C ILE A 362 34.61 14.50 1.94
N ARG A 363 33.99 15.60 1.49
CA ARG A 363 34.72 16.76 0.91
C ARG A 363 35.70 17.36 1.91
N LYS A 364 35.28 17.56 3.17
CA LYS A 364 36.16 18.08 4.23
C LYS A 364 37.32 17.11 4.52
N ARG A 365 37.05 15.81 4.61
CA ARG A 365 38.07 14.79 4.86
C ARG A 365 39.08 14.70 3.72
N LEU A 366 38.62 14.78 2.45
CA LEU A 366 39.50 14.81 1.29
C LEU A 366 40.33 16.11 1.24
N ALA A 367 39.81 17.23 1.68
CA ALA A 367 40.53 18.49 1.75
C ALA A 367 41.61 18.46 2.84
N SER A 368 41.35 17.87 4.02
CA SER A 368 42.36 17.74 5.08
C SER A 368 43.53 16.86 4.68
N LEU A 369 43.28 15.69 4.09
CA LEU A 369 44.31 14.80 3.60
C LEU A 369 45.22 15.42 2.51
N ARG A 370 44.72 16.47 1.81
CA ARG A 370 45.48 17.19 0.80
C ARG A 370 46.41 18.24 1.44
N ARG A 371 46.02 18.86 2.52
CA ARG A 371 46.84 19.85 3.23
C ARG A 371 48.01 19.20 3.92
N GLU A 372 47.80 18.08 4.59
CA GLU A 372 48.85 17.32 5.29
C GLU A 372 50.07 17.06 4.39
N ARG A 373 49.91 16.79 3.10
CA ARG A 373 50.99 16.44 2.18
C ARG A 373 51.85 17.65 1.76
N ILE A 374 51.29 18.85 1.70
CA ILE A 374 52.08 20.06 1.41
C ILE A 374 52.74 20.57 2.68
N ASP A 375 52.08 20.47 3.81
CA ASP A 375 52.66 20.85 5.10
C ASP A 375 53.91 19.97 5.38
N GLU A 376 53.84 18.68 5.07
CA GLU A 376 55.00 17.76 5.18
C GLU A 376 56.17 18.16 4.25
N ILE A 377 55.91 18.60 3.02
CA ILE A 377 56.93 19.10 2.09
C ILE A 377 57.54 20.42 2.63
N MET A 378 56.72 21.34 3.15
CA MET A 378 57.19 22.60 3.71
C MET A 378 58.06 22.38 4.96
N ASP A 379 57.62 21.50 5.86
CA ASP A 379 58.38 21.15 7.05
C ASP A 379 59.74 20.54 6.67
N ARG A 380 59.77 19.68 5.68
CA ARG A 380 61.02 19.08 5.20
C ARG A 380 61.98 20.13 4.58
N LEU A 381 61.44 21.10 3.82
CA LEU A 381 62.25 22.20 3.28
C LEU A 381 62.86 23.09 4.37
N LEU A 382 62.10 23.38 5.45
CA LEU A 382 62.62 24.11 6.61
C LEU A 382 63.67 23.33 7.38
N GLU A 383 63.51 22.00 7.50
CA GLU A 383 64.48 21.13 8.13
C GLU A 383 65.79 21.09 7.31
N ILE A 384 65.71 21.00 5.96
CA ILE A 384 66.88 21.06 5.07
C ILE A 384 67.63 22.38 5.22
N ALA A 385 66.89 23.53 5.30
CA ALA A 385 67.53 24.81 5.55
C ALA A 385 68.24 24.87 6.91
N GLY A 386 67.70 24.20 7.94
CA GLY A 386 68.34 24.02 9.25
C GLY A 386 69.61 23.17 9.17
N GLN A 387 69.52 22.01 8.47
CA GLN A 387 70.62 21.04 8.32
C GLN A 387 71.77 21.69 7.52
N ALA A 388 71.47 22.43 6.46
CA ALA A 388 72.52 23.10 5.64
C ALA A 388 73.39 24.05 6.44
N ARG A 389 72.84 24.74 7.45
CA ARG A 389 73.60 25.64 8.35
C ARG A 389 74.51 24.90 9.33
N ALA A 390 74.22 23.65 9.63
CA ALA A 390 74.98 22.83 10.56
C ALA A 390 76.08 21.98 9.89
N LEU A 391 76.00 21.80 8.58
CA LEU A 391 76.90 20.94 7.80
C LEU A 391 78.03 21.76 7.14
N CYS A 392 79.28 21.28 7.30
CA CYS A 392 80.46 21.88 6.69
C CYS A 392 81.03 21.01 5.55
N ASP A 393 80.36 19.87 5.27
CA ASP A 393 80.85 18.91 4.25
C ASP A 393 80.26 19.22 2.84
N PRO A 394 81.06 19.47 1.83
CA PRO A 394 80.62 19.77 0.44
C PRO A 394 79.72 18.67 -0.15
N ALA A 395 80.05 17.38 0.13
CA ALA A 395 79.26 16.27 -0.41
C ALA A 395 77.82 16.21 0.21
N ALA A 396 77.67 16.53 1.52
CA ALA A 396 76.40 16.60 2.19
C ALA A 396 75.54 17.78 1.70
N ILE A 397 76.19 18.94 1.39
CA ILE A 397 75.51 20.12 0.83
C ILE A 397 74.97 19.81 -0.57
N GLU A 398 75.68 19.06 -1.40
CA GLU A 398 75.26 18.64 -2.74
C GLU A 398 74.06 17.69 -2.66
N ALA A 399 74.06 16.76 -1.72
CA ALA A 399 72.88 15.85 -1.45
C ALA A 399 71.65 16.64 -1.07
N LEU A 400 71.73 17.65 -0.19
CA LEU A 400 70.63 18.53 0.18
C LEU A 400 70.12 19.35 -1.02
N THR A 401 70.99 19.75 -1.95
CA THR A 401 70.59 20.47 -3.18
C THR A 401 69.68 19.58 -4.04
N VAL A 402 70.10 18.33 -4.27
CA VAL A 402 69.26 17.36 -5.01
C VAL A 402 67.93 17.09 -4.36
N GLU A 403 67.88 17.01 -3.02
CA GLU A 403 66.64 16.80 -2.30
C GLU A 403 65.69 18.02 -2.41
N VAL A 404 66.19 19.26 -2.31
CA VAL A 404 65.37 20.48 -2.51
C VAL A 404 64.83 20.53 -3.94
N ASP A 405 65.61 20.17 -4.95
CA ASP A 405 65.14 20.16 -6.33
C ASP A 405 64.07 19.09 -6.55
N ALA A 406 64.19 17.92 -5.92
CA ALA A 406 63.15 16.89 -5.94
C ALA A 406 61.84 17.37 -5.30
N LEU A 407 61.90 17.99 -4.11
CA LEU A 407 60.74 18.57 -3.42
C LEU A 407 60.09 19.71 -4.22
N ALA A 408 60.91 20.57 -4.86
CA ALA A 408 60.44 21.63 -5.75
C ALA A 408 59.68 21.04 -6.96
N MET A 409 60.17 19.97 -7.57
CA MET A 409 59.46 19.28 -8.65
C MET A 409 58.13 18.69 -8.18
N ASP A 410 58.05 18.17 -6.97
CA ASP A 410 56.81 17.64 -6.41
C ASP A 410 55.80 18.76 -6.16
N VAL A 411 56.20 19.95 -5.70
CA VAL A 411 55.34 21.13 -5.59
C VAL A 411 54.82 21.58 -6.95
N VAL A 412 55.70 21.62 -8.00
CA VAL A 412 55.29 21.98 -9.37
C VAL A 412 54.32 20.94 -9.95
N ARG A 413 54.57 19.64 -9.71
CA ARG A 413 53.65 18.57 -10.14
C ARG A 413 52.28 18.72 -9.47
N TYR A 414 52.24 19.01 -8.17
CA TYR A 414 51.04 19.27 -7.44
C TYR A 414 50.30 20.50 -7.98
N ALA A 415 50.99 21.59 -8.29
CA ALA A 415 50.42 22.81 -8.84
C ALA A 415 49.80 22.61 -10.24
N ARG A 416 50.42 21.73 -11.05
CA ARG A 416 49.95 21.43 -12.41
C ARG A 416 48.76 20.49 -12.46
N GLU A 417 48.65 19.57 -11.51
CA GLU A 417 47.58 18.59 -11.46
C GLU A 417 46.26 19.14 -10.81
N ARG A 418 46.35 20.30 -10.16
CA ARG A 418 45.24 20.86 -9.39
C ARG A 418 45.37 22.38 -9.26
N GLU A 419 44.27 23.08 -9.09
CA GLU A 419 44.24 24.50 -8.72
C GLU A 419 44.43 24.66 -7.19
N PRO A 420 45.62 24.82 -6.68
CA PRO A 420 45.89 25.03 -5.27
C PRO A 420 45.61 26.48 -4.84
N ASP A 421 45.33 26.68 -3.55
CA ASP A 421 45.24 28.02 -2.98
C ASP A 421 46.55 28.80 -3.22
N THR A 422 46.43 29.99 -3.79
CA THR A 422 47.59 30.86 -4.12
C THR A 422 48.48 31.14 -2.92
N ARG A 423 47.89 31.14 -1.71
CA ARG A 423 48.68 31.33 -0.46
C ARG A 423 49.58 30.14 -0.15
N ILE A 424 49.13 28.93 -0.43
CA ILE A 424 49.93 27.70 -0.19
C ILE A 424 51.08 27.64 -1.20
N LEU A 425 50.84 27.98 -2.46
CA LEU A 425 51.87 28.03 -3.47
C LEU A 425 52.93 29.13 -3.19
N SER A 426 52.48 30.30 -2.74
CA SER A 426 53.43 31.37 -2.38
C SER A 426 54.27 30.99 -1.15
N ALA A 427 53.70 30.34 -0.16
CA ALA A 427 54.43 29.83 0.99
C ALA A 427 55.47 28.76 0.61
N ALA A 428 55.08 27.83 -0.27
CA ALA A 428 55.99 26.78 -0.77
C ALA A 428 57.11 27.36 -1.61
N SER A 429 56.84 28.36 -2.46
CA SER A 429 57.89 29.01 -3.25
C SER A 429 58.91 29.76 -2.34
N VAL A 430 58.41 30.46 -1.30
CA VAL A 430 59.29 31.12 -0.33
C VAL A 430 60.13 30.11 0.45
N ALA A 431 59.58 28.94 0.81
CA ALA A 431 60.31 27.90 1.50
C ALA A 431 61.43 27.29 0.59
N ILE A 432 61.13 27.06 -0.68
CA ILE A 432 62.09 26.56 -1.66
C ILE A 432 63.21 27.58 -1.89
N ASP A 433 62.87 28.86 -2.09
CA ASP A 433 63.82 29.92 -2.31
C ASP A 433 64.70 30.14 -1.07
N THR A 434 64.15 30.07 0.13
CA THR A 434 64.89 30.15 1.39
C THR A 434 65.86 28.98 1.57
N ALA A 435 65.43 27.75 1.25
CA ALA A 435 66.29 26.59 1.34
C ALA A 435 67.46 26.69 0.33
N ARG A 436 67.19 27.09 -0.91
CA ARG A 436 68.22 27.27 -1.96
C ARG A 436 69.21 28.38 -1.61
N ALA A 437 68.75 29.54 -1.11
CA ALA A 437 69.59 30.63 -0.68
C ALA A 437 70.49 30.19 0.47
N THR A 438 69.96 29.50 1.45
CA THR A 438 70.76 28.98 2.59
C THR A 438 71.83 27.98 2.16
N ILE A 439 71.47 27.06 1.26
CA ILE A 439 72.47 26.11 0.67
C ILE A 439 73.55 26.79 -0.11
N ALA A 440 73.19 27.80 -0.92
CA ALA A 440 74.19 28.58 -1.72
C ALA A 440 75.13 29.37 -0.80
N ASP A 441 74.62 29.99 0.27
CA ASP A 441 75.48 30.72 1.26
C ASP A 441 76.42 29.75 1.99
N CYS A 442 75.97 28.58 2.39
CA CYS A 442 76.81 27.57 3.03
C CYS A 442 77.86 27.00 2.09
N ARG A 443 77.52 26.86 0.80
CA ARG A 443 78.50 26.40 -0.26
C ARG A 443 79.63 27.41 -0.48
N THR A 444 79.28 28.70 -0.50
CA THR A 444 80.31 29.77 -0.62
C THR A 444 81.21 29.83 0.62
N GLN A 445 80.68 29.70 1.79
CA GLN A 445 81.45 29.64 3.03
C GLN A 445 82.38 28.40 3.10
N ALA A 446 81.92 27.25 2.65
CA ALA A 446 82.71 26.02 2.62
C ALA A 446 83.89 26.14 1.63
N VAL A 447 83.74 26.83 0.48
CA VAL A 447 84.78 27.08 -0.49
C VAL A 447 85.79 28.11 0.04
N GLU A 448 85.37 29.18 0.69
CA GLU A 448 86.22 30.20 1.30
C GLU A 448 87.02 29.67 2.52
N GLY A 449 86.39 28.82 3.34
CA GLY A 449 87.02 28.15 4.47
C GLY A 449 88.11 27.15 4.05
N GLY A 450 87.85 26.40 2.98
CA GLY A 450 88.83 25.49 2.39
C GLY A 450 90.05 26.17 1.75
N GLY A 451 89.87 27.43 1.20
CA GLY A 451 90.93 28.26 0.67
C GLY A 451 91.89 28.83 1.72
N ARG A 452 91.43 29.03 2.92
CA ARG A 452 92.23 29.54 4.06
C ARG A 452 93.13 28.47 4.66
N ILE A 453 92.72 27.21 4.71
CA ILE A 453 93.51 26.09 5.24
C ILE A 453 94.65 25.72 4.22
N GLY A 454 94.41 25.83 2.92
CA GLY A 454 95.45 25.60 1.90
C GLY A 454 96.58 26.67 1.81
N ARG A 455 96.32 27.89 2.38
CA ARG A 455 97.34 28.96 2.39
C ARG A 455 98.25 28.95 3.63
N SER A 456 97.89 28.35 4.74
CA SER A 456 98.65 28.26 5.98
C SER A 456 99.73 27.13 5.94
N VAL A 457 99.58 26.16 5.06
CA VAL A 457 100.49 24.99 4.95
C VAL A 457 101.68 25.32 4.04
N ARG A 458 101.68 26.42 3.27
CA ARG A 458 102.79 26.78 2.33
C ARG A 458 103.82 27.80 2.89
N LEU A 459 103.72 28.18 4.17
CA LEU A 459 104.62 29.17 4.75
C LEU A 459 105.62 28.59 5.80
N HIS A 460 105.76 27.27 5.95
CA HIS A 460 106.65 26.69 6.92
C HIS A 460 107.53 25.63 6.24
N GLY A 461 108.13 25.95 5.12
CA GLY A 461 109.07 25.07 4.43
C GLY A 461 110.11 25.79 3.58
N ALA A 462 110.76 26.86 4.10
CA ALA A 462 111.98 27.39 3.54
C ALA A 462 112.76 28.22 4.57
N GLY A 463 113.77 27.57 5.18
CA GLY A 463 114.74 28.29 6.01
C GLY A 463 115.56 27.34 6.90
N GLY A 464 116.79 27.01 6.48
CA GLY A 464 117.78 26.54 7.39
C GLY A 464 118.68 25.43 6.87
N ALA A 465 119.63 25.80 6.17
CA ALA A 465 121.01 25.31 6.05
C ALA A 465 121.33 23.82 6.23
#